data_64cd3416f093fc4c88070226a811411f
#
_entry.id   64cd3416f093fc4c88070226a811411f
#
_cell.length_a   1.000
_cell.length_b   1.000
_cell.length_c   1.000
_cell.angle_alpha   90.00
_cell.angle_beta   90.00
_cell.angle_gamma   90.00
#
_symmetry.space_group_name_H-M   'P 1'
#
loop_
_entity.id
_entity.type
_entity.pdbx_description
1 polymer ?
#
loop_
_entity_poly.entity_id
_entity_poly.type
_entity_poly.pdbx_seq_one_letter_code
_entity_poly.pdbx_strand_id
1 'polypeptide(L)'
;MGEQRTFAGIAWSQKGKVTRRERFLSEMDAVIPWASLLALIEPYYPKAGRGRQPLGLEKMLRIYFLQQWFNLSDPQAEDAIYDSEAMRRFARVELGDDVVPDETTILRFRHLLEEHHLTAALFETVKELLTAKRVLLQSGTIVDATIIAAPSSTKNAAQARDPEMKQTRKGNTWYFGMKLHVGTDLQGRVHSVTATHAGVADITQLPALVHGEERVLYGDQAYWKAADRQAFEAQGVRYRVNCRTAAPHKPLSARWRAINRARSRTRARGEHAFHVVKRLWGFAKVRYRGIAKNLARAVSLFALANLYLVRRQLLPPQVRGVP
;
A
#
# COMPACT_ATOMS: atom_id res chain seq x y z
N MET A 1 -20.40 -32.14 5.12
CA MET A 1 -19.20 -32.86 4.61
C MET A 1 -18.07 -32.61 5.59
N GLY A 2 -17.57 -33.69 6.26
CA GLY A 2 -16.48 -33.57 7.22
C GLY A 2 -15.19 -33.18 6.49
N GLU A 3 -14.50 -32.15 6.97
CA GLU A 3 -13.15 -31.80 6.51
C GLU A 3 -12.24 -33.01 6.73
N GLN A 4 -11.71 -33.57 5.66
CA GLN A 4 -10.70 -34.62 5.70
C GLN A 4 -9.42 -33.98 6.25
N ARG A 5 -9.10 -34.24 7.51
CA ARG A 5 -7.91 -33.70 8.17
C ARG A 5 -6.68 -34.48 7.72
N THR A 6 -5.76 -33.80 7.06
CA THR A 6 -4.44 -34.36 6.73
C THR A 6 -3.60 -34.51 8.02
N PHE A 7 -2.64 -35.44 8.04
CA PHE A 7 -1.71 -35.59 9.16
C PHE A 7 -0.97 -34.28 9.47
N ALA A 8 -0.57 -33.52 8.45
CA ALA A 8 0.02 -32.18 8.59
C ALA A 8 -0.97 -31.20 9.26
N GLY A 9 -2.26 -31.28 8.94
CA GLY A 9 -3.31 -30.48 9.57
C GLY A 9 -3.50 -30.77 11.04
N ILE A 10 -3.42 -32.04 11.43
CA ILE A 10 -3.50 -32.46 12.83
C ILE A 10 -2.27 -31.97 13.61
N ALA A 11 -1.06 -32.20 13.10
CA ALA A 11 0.17 -31.71 13.71
C ALA A 11 0.19 -30.18 13.88
N TRP A 12 -0.32 -29.46 12.88
CA TRP A 12 -0.46 -28.00 12.97
C TRP A 12 -1.43 -27.54 14.07
N SER A 13 -2.57 -28.20 14.20
CA SER A 13 -3.59 -27.86 15.22
C SER A 13 -3.11 -28.17 16.65
N GLN A 14 -2.19 -29.11 16.82
CA GLN A 14 -1.64 -29.55 18.12
C GLN A 14 -0.39 -28.77 18.53
N LYS A 15 0.15 -27.88 17.66
CA LYS A 15 1.35 -27.11 18.02
C LYS A 15 1.08 -26.16 19.21
N GLY A 16 2.01 -26.12 20.15
CA GLY A 16 1.88 -25.32 21.37
C GLY A 16 2.08 -23.80 21.20
N LYS A 17 2.34 -23.30 19.98
CA LYS A 17 2.62 -21.87 19.73
C LYS A 17 2.03 -21.36 18.42
N VAL A 18 1.29 -20.24 18.49
CA VAL A 18 0.88 -19.44 17.34
C VAL A 18 1.99 -18.44 17.02
N THR A 19 2.54 -18.50 15.81
CA THR A 19 3.61 -17.59 15.38
C THR A 19 3.07 -16.19 15.09
N ARG A 20 3.96 -15.16 15.12
CA ARG A 20 3.57 -13.78 14.74
C ARG A 20 3.04 -13.69 13.31
N ARG A 21 3.63 -14.47 12.40
CA ARG A 21 3.19 -14.55 10.99
C ARG A 21 1.79 -15.12 10.88
N GLU A 22 1.52 -16.21 11.55
CA GLU A 22 0.22 -16.86 11.57
C GLU A 22 -0.87 -15.95 12.13
N ARG A 23 -0.60 -15.30 13.26
CA ARG A 23 -1.52 -14.31 13.85
C ARG A 23 -1.81 -13.17 12.86
N PHE A 24 -0.77 -12.60 12.25
CA PHE A 24 -0.93 -11.55 11.25
C PHE A 24 -1.80 -11.99 10.07
N LEU A 25 -1.53 -13.18 9.51
CA LEU A 25 -2.28 -13.72 8.37
C LEU A 25 -3.74 -13.99 8.75
N SER A 26 -3.99 -14.54 9.94
CA SER A 26 -5.34 -14.77 10.45
C SER A 26 -6.11 -13.46 10.67
N GLU A 27 -5.47 -12.43 11.28
CA GLU A 27 -6.07 -11.11 11.45
C GLU A 27 -6.43 -10.47 10.10
N MET A 28 -5.52 -10.56 9.12
CA MET A 28 -5.76 -10.00 7.78
C MET A 28 -6.83 -10.78 7.02
N ASP A 29 -6.86 -12.11 7.11
CA ASP A 29 -7.90 -12.93 6.50
C ASP A 29 -9.31 -12.55 6.98
N ALA A 30 -9.45 -12.24 8.26
CA ALA A 30 -10.73 -11.87 8.87
C ALA A 30 -11.22 -10.45 8.50
N VAL A 31 -10.33 -9.54 8.07
CA VAL A 31 -10.70 -8.15 7.78
C VAL A 31 -10.76 -7.80 6.29
N ILE A 32 -10.20 -8.65 5.43
CA ILE A 32 -10.24 -8.45 3.99
C ILE A 32 -11.65 -8.76 3.47
N PRO A 33 -12.25 -7.86 2.66
CA PRO A 33 -13.57 -8.08 2.07
C PRO A 33 -13.48 -8.98 0.85
N TRP A 34 -13.15 -10.27 1.03
CA TRP A 34 -12.87 -11.22 -0.05
C TRP A 34 -13.92 -11.23 -1.13
N ALA A 35 -15.21 -11.32 -0.77
CA ALA A 35 -16.30 -11.39 -1.75
C ALA A 35 -16.30 -10.19 -2.70
N SER A 36 -16.15 -8.97 -2.16
CA SER A 36 -16.13 -7.75 -2.98
C SER A 36 -14.90 -7.68 -3.88
N LEU A 37 -13.70 -8.07 -3.35
CA LEU A 37 -12.47 -8.04 -4.13
C LEU A 37 -12.45 -9.10 -5.23
N LEU A 38 -12.98 -10.29 -4.97
CA LEU A 38 -13.09 -11.36 -5.97
C LEU A 38 -14.06 -10.98 -7.09
N ALA A 39 -15.22 -10.40 -6.75
CA ALA A 39 -16.21 -9.96 -7.74
C ALA A 39 -15.66 -8.92 -8.73
N LEU A 40 -14.68 -8.09 -8.33
CA LEU A 40 -14.01 -7.15 -9.23
C LEU A 40 -13.12 -7.84 -10.28
N ILE A 41 -12.49 -8.95 -9.91
CA ILE A 41 -11.48 -9.61 -10.74
C ILE A 41 -12.15 -10.68 -11.63
N GLU A 42 -13.22 -11.31 -11.13
CA GLU A 42 -13.90 -12.45 -11.78
C GLU A 42 -14.25 -12.22 -13.25
N PRO A 43 -14.74 -11.04 -13.69
CA PRO A 43 -15.05 -10.79 -15.11
C PRO A 43 -13.84 -10.91 -16.05
N TYR A 44 -12.65 -10.66 -15.54
CA TYR A 44 -11.38 -10.67 -16.29
C TYR A 44 -10.59 -11.95 -16.11
N TYR A 45 -10.99 -12.79 -15.14
CA TYR A 45 -10.25 -14.01 -14.82
C TYR A 45 -10.56 -15.12 -15.84
N PRO A 46 -9.54 -15.90 -16.26
CA PRO A 46 -9.75 -16.99 -17.20
C PRO A 46 -10.82 -17.97 -16.72
N LYS A 47 -11.75 -18.31 -17.61
CA LYS A 47 -12.80 -19.31 -17.33
C LYS A 47 -12.30 -20.72 -17.65
N ALA A 48 -12.85 -21.70 -16.96
CA ALA A 48 -12.63 -23.11 -17.27
C ALA A 48 -12.98 -23.41 -18.73
N GLY A 49 -12.10 -24.11 -19.45
CA GLY A 49 -12.25 -24.43 -20.86
C GLY A 49 -11.54 -25.73 -21.24
N ARG A 50 -11.28 -25.93 -22.54
CA ARG A 50 -10.44 -27.03 -22.99
C ARG A 50 -8.98 -26.79 -22.61
N GLY A 51 -8.31 -27.77 -22.01
CA GLY A 51 -6.91 -27.69 -21.59
C GLY A 51 -6.72 -27.58 -20.08
N ARG A 52 -5.55 -27.04 -19.65
CA ARG A 52 -5.24 -26.87 -18.21
C ARG A 52 -6.22 -25.87 -17.57
N GLN A 53 -6.90 -26.32 -16.53
CA GLN A 53 -7.86 -25.49 -15.81
C GLN A 53 -7.15 -24.35 -15.10
N PRO A 54 -7.74 -23.13 -15.06
CA PRO A 54 -7.20 -22.03 -14.29
C PRO A 54 -7.26 -22.36 -12.80
N LEU A 55 -6.25 -21.91 -12.07
CA LEU A 55 -6.24 -22.03 -10.62
C LEU A 55 -7.34 -21.16 -10.00
N GLY A 56 -7.83 -21.54 -8.82
CA GLY A 56 -8.91 -20.77 -8.17
C GLY A 56 -8.52 -19.30 -7.96
N LEU A 57 -9.37 -18.38 -8.38
CA LEU A 57 -9.15 -16.93 -8.31
C LEU A 57 -8.78 -16.49 -6.89
N GLU A 58 -9.46 -16.98 -5.86
CA GLU A 58 -9.18 -16.65 -4.48
C GLU A 58 -7.76 -17.07 -4.06
N LYS A 59 -7.31 -18.26 -4.48
CA LYS A 59 -5.92 -18.71 -4.23
C LYS A 59 -4.91 -17.73 -4.82
N MET A 60 -5.12 -17.31 -6.06
CA MET A 60 -4.24 -16.37 -6.75
C MET A 60 -4.19 -15.00 -6.07
N LEU A 61 -5.34 -14.44 -5.66
CA LEU A 61 -5.40 -13.16 -4.96
C LEU A 61 -4.73 -13.24 -3.58
N ARG A 62 -4.91 -14.36 -2.86
CA ARG A 62 -4.24 -14.61 -1.58
C ARG A 62 -2.72 -14.67 -1.74
N ILE A 63 -2.21 -15.35 -2.76
CA ILE A 63 -0.77 -15.39 -3.06
C ILE A 63 -0.25 -14.01 -3.45
N TYR A 64 -1.00 -13.25 -4.25
CA TYR A 64 -0.65 -11.87 -4.58
C TYR A 64 -0.52 -11.00 -3.32
N PHE A 65 -1.41 -11.14 -2.33
CA PHE A 65 -1.30 -10.41 -1.06
C PHE A 65 -0.10 -10.86 -0.22
N LEU A 66 0.25 -12.15 -0.21
CA LEU A 66 1.50 -12.63 0.40
C LEU A 66 2.73 -11.95 -0.21
N GLN A 67 2.77 -11.82 -1.55
CA GLN A 67 3.84 -11.08 -2.22
C GLN A 67 3.96 -9.64 -1.74
N GLN A 68 2.82 -8.96 -1.52
CA GLN A 68 2.81 -7.58 -1.05
C GLN A 68 3.35 -7.49 0.39
N TRP A 69 2.85 -8.29 1.31
CA TRP A 69 3.21 -8.22 2.73
C TRP A 69 4.63 -8.67 3.04
N PHE A 70 5.11 -9.70 2.36
CA PHE A 70 6.42 -10.30 2.64
C PHE A 70 7.48 -9.91 1.61
N ASN A 71 7.12 -8.98 0.68
CA ASN A 71 8.03 -8.50 -0.35
C ASN A 71 8.64 -9.62 -1.20
N LEU A 72 7.84 -10.63 -1.57
CA LEU A 72 8.30 -11.79 -2.32
C LEU A 72 8.32 -11.51 -3.83
N SER A 73 9.35 -12.03 -4.54
CA SER A 73 9.32 -12.14 -6.00
C SER A 73 8.37 -13.26 -6.44
N ASP A 74 8.16 -13.38 -7.76
CA ASP A 74 7.30 -14.44 -8.26
C ASP A 74 7.88 -15.83 -7.91
N PRO A 75 9.20 -16.13 -8.11
CA PRO A 75 9.81 -17.38 -7.63
C PRO A 75 9.74 -17.53 -6.10
N GLN A 76 10.06 -16.48 -5.34
CA GLN A 76 10.00 -16.55 -3.88
C GLN A 76 8.59 -16.79 -3.34
N ALA A 77 7.55 -16.37 -4.06
CA ALA A 77 6.17 -16.65 -3.65
C ALA A 77 5.82 -18.13 -3.87
N GLU A 78 6.28 -18.73 -4.96
CA GLU A 78 6.19 -20.18 -5.20
C GLU A 78 6.90 -20.95 -4.09
N ASP A 79 8.20 -20.68 -3.85
CA ASP A 79 8.98 -21.32 -2.79
C ASP A 79 8.30 -21.18 -1.41
N ALA A 80 7.78 -19.98 -1.09
CA ALA A 80 7.14 -19.72 0.18
C ALA A 80 5.86 -20.53 0.41
N ILE A 81 5.15 -20.92 -0.65
CA ILE A 81 3.98 -21.83 -0.56
C ILE A 81 4.44 -23.26 -0.23
N TYR A 82 5.59 -23.70 -0.76
CA TYR A 82 6.16 -24.99 -0.41
C TYR A 82 6.73 -25.02 1.01
N ASP A 83 7.45 -23.97 1.42
CA ASP A 83 8.23 -23.98 2.66
C ASP A 83 7.41 -23.57 3.90
N SER A 84 6.44 -22.66 3.74
CA SER A 84 5.73 -22.06 4.88
C SER A 84 4.30 -22.54 5.02
N GLU A 85 4.06 -23.44 5.99
CA GLU A 85 2.70 -23.91 6.33
C GLU A 85 1.73 -22.75 6.61
N ALA A 86 2.17 -21.69 7.30
CA ALA A 86 1.31 -20.54 7.58
C ALA A 86 0.89 -19.78 6.32
N MET A 87 1.80 -19.63 5.34
CA MET A 87 1.50 -18.98 4.05
C MET A 87 0.64 -19.87 3.18
N ARG A 88 0.93 -21.17 3.13
CA ARG A 88 0.16 -22.15 2.39
C ARG A 88 -1.29 -22.20 2.87
N ARG A 89 -1.53 -22.26 4.17
CA ARG A 89 -2.87 -22.22 4.76
C ARG A 89 -3.61 -20.93 4.45
N PHE A 90 -2.91 -19.78 4.55
CA PHE A 90 -3.49 -18.52 4.13
C PHE A 90 -3.85 -18.53 2.64
N ALA A 91 -3.01 -19.09 1.79
CA ALA A 91 -3.27 -19.22 0.35
C ALA A 91 -4.37 -20.24 0.00
N ARG A 92 -4.82 -21.04 0.99
CA ARG A 92 -5.77 -22.16 0.81
C ARG A 92 -5.25 -23.16 -0.23
N VAL A 93 -3.99 -23.51 -0.12
CA VAL A 93 -3.33 -24.53 -0.94
C VAL A 93 -3.02 -25.72 -0.06
N GLU A 94 -3.46 -26.92 -0.46
CA GLU A 94 -3.15 -28.16 0.23
C GLU A 94 -2.19 -29.00 -0.62
N LEU A 95 -0.98 -29.29 -0.09
CA LEU A 95 -0.01 -30.11 -0.82
C LEU A 95 -0.54 -31.54 -0.96
N GLY A 96 -0.48 -32.06 -2.17
CA GLY A 96 -1.01 -33.40 -2.48
C GLY A 96 -2.36 -33.34 -3.22
N ASP A 97 -3.22 -32.40 -2.88
CA ASP A 97 -4.55 -32.25 -3.52
C ASP A 97 -4.56 -31.09 -4.54
N ASP A 98 -3.82 -30.03 -4.25
CA ASP A 98 -3.77 -28.80 -5.07
C ASP A 98 -2.48 -28.66 -5.86
N VAL A 99 -2.60 -28.08 -7.04
CA VAL A 99 -1.43 -27.62 -7.81
C VAL A 99 -0.98 -26.30 -7.26
N VAL A 100 0.28 -26.24 -6.81
CA VAL A 100 0.93 -24.96 -6.44
C VAL A 100 1.15 -24.13 -7.70
N PRO A 101 0.76 -22.85 -7.74
CA PRO A 101 1.04 -21.98 -8.88
C PRO A 101 2.54 -21.78 -9.05
N ASP A 102 3.03 -22.00 -10.25
CA ASP A 102 4.39 -21.66 -10.64
C ASP A 102 4.61 -20.14 -10.75
N GLU A 103 5.86 -19.70 -10.77
CA GLU A 103 6.23 -18.29 -10.89
C GLU A 103 5.59 -17.60 -12.10
N THR A 104 5.44 -18.32 -13.23
CA THR A 104 4.87 -17.77 -14.47
C THR A 104 3.35 -17.56 -14.33
N THR A 105 2.66 -18.42 -13.62
CA THR A 105 1.24 -18.27 -13.29
C THR A 105 1.02 -17.09 -12.35
N ILE A 106 1.88 -16.93 -11.33
CA ILE A 106 1.87 -15.79 -10.41
C ILE A 106 2.12 -14.48 -11.18
N LEU A 107 3.11 -14.47 -12.07
CA LEU A 107 3.42 -13.34 -12.95
C LEU A 107 2.23 -12.96 -13.84
N ARG A 108 1.57 -13.93 -14.48
CA ARG A 108 0.39 -13.70 -15.36
C ARG A 108 -0.77 -13.09 -14.57
N PHE A 109 -1.01 -13.57 -13.36
CA PHE A 109 -2.05 -12.98 -12.50
C PHE A 109 -1.77 -11.52 -12.17
N ARG A 110 -0.51 -11.17 -11.84
CA ARG A 110 -0.12 -9.78 -11.62
C ARG A 110 -0.31 -8.92 -12.88
N HIS A 111 0.05 -9.42 -14.06
CA HIS A 111 -0.15 -8.72 -15.32
C HIS A 111 -1.65 -8.49 -15.61
N LEU A 112 -2.51 -9.46 -15.34
CA LEU A 112 -3.96 -9.30 -15.44
C LEU A 112 -4.47 -8.15 -14.55
N LEU A 113 -4.00 -8.06 -13.30
CA LEU A 113 -4.36 -6.95 -12.41
C LEU A 113 -3.88 -5.59 -12.93
N GLU A 114 -2.67 -5.55 -13.52
CA GLU A 114 -2.07 -4.33 -14.09
C GLU A 114 -2.80 -3.90 -15.37
N GLU A 115 -3.05 -4.82 -16.29
CA GLU A 115 -3.68 -4.59 -17.60
C GLU A 115 -5.10 -4.03 -17.47
N HIS A 116 -5.87 -4.57 -16.55
CA HIS A 116 -7.26 -4.14 -16.33
C HIS A 116 -7.39 -3.10 -15.19
N HIS A 117 -6.31 -2.48 -14.75
CA HIS A 117 -6.29 -1.48 -13.66
C HIS A 117 -6.99 -1.93 -12.37
N LEU A 118 -7.04 -3.24 -12.13
CA LEU A 118 -7.76 -3.81 -11.00
C LEU A 118 -7.15 -3.45 -9.65
N THR A 119 -5.85 -3.13 -9.59
CA THR A 119 -5.21 -2.66 -8.35
C THR A 119 -5.82 -1.35 -7.85
N ALA A 120 -6.20 -0.43 -8.75
CA ALA A 120 -6.90 0.79 -8.41
C ALA A 120 -8.34 0.49 -7.92
N ALA A 121 -9.06 -0.41 -8.61
CA ALA A 121 -10.39 -0.84 -8.19
C ALA A 121 -10.39 -1.52 -6.81
N LEU A 122 -9.39 -2.38 -6.53
CA LEU A 122 -9.19 -2.96 -5.19
C LEU A 122 -9.00 -1.89 -4.12
N PHE A 123 -8.21 -0.85 -4.39
CA PHE A 123 -7.98 0.26 -3.46
C PHE A 123 -9.28 1.04 -3.20
N GLU A 124 -10.02 1.40 -4.25
CA GLU A 124 -11.30 2.11 -4.12
C GLU A 124 -12.32 1.29 -3.32
N THR A 125 -12.45 -0.02 -3.57
CA THR A 125 -13.35 -0.89 -2.80
C THR A 125 -12.99 -0.93 -1.31
N VAL A 126 -11.70 -0.99 -0.99
CA VAL A 126 -11.26 -0.92 0.42
C VAL A 126 -11.58 0.46 1.01
N LYS A 127 -11.35 1.55 0.26
CA LYS A 127 -11.66 2.92 0.69
C LYS A 127 -13.15 3.10 0.97
N GLU A 128 -14.02 2.63 0.08
CA GLU A 128 -15.47 2.65 0.24
C GLU A 128 -15.92 1.88 1.48
N LEU A 129 -15.39 0.67 1.68
CA LEU A 129 -15.67 -0.13 2.88
C LEU A 129 -15.32 0.62 4.16
N LEU A 130 -14.13 1.24 4.21
CA LEU A 130 -13.66 1.97 5.39
C LEU A 130 -14.45 3.26 5.62
N THR A 131 -14.87 3.93 4.57
CA THR A 131 -15.74 5.11 4.64
C THR A 131 -17.13 4.73 5.15
N ALA A 132 -17.73 3.68 4.62
CA ALA A 132 -19.03 3.17 5.08
C ALA A 132 -19.01 2.76 6.57
N LYS A 133 -17.88 2.19 7.02
CA LYS A 133 -17.67 1.88 8.45
C LYS A 133 -17.26 3.08 9.31
N ARG A 134 -17.19 4.29 8.74
CA ARG A 134 -16.76 5.54 9.40
C ARG A 134 -15.35 5.44 10.03
N VAL A 135 -14.50 4.60 9.46
CA VAL A 135 -13.12 4.41 9.91
C VAL A 135 -12.16 5.28 9.10
N LEU A 136 -12.48 5.56 7.84
CA LEU A 136 -11.81 6.55 7.01
C LEU A 136 -12.63 7.83 6.98
N LEU A 137 -11.99 8.97 7.32
CA LEU A 137 -12.65 10.25 7.51
C LEU A 137 -12.37 11.19 6.32
N GLN A 138 -13.42 11.87 5.82
CA GLN A 138 -13.29 12.81 4.68
C GLN A 138 -13.07 14.26 5.12
N SER A 139 -13.12 14.57 6.42
CA SER A 139 -13.12 15.96 6.93
C SER A 139 -11.79 16.68 6.83
N GLY A 140 -10.73 16.04 6.41
CA GLY A 140 -9.42 16.67 6.26
C GLY A 140 -8.38 15.75 5.69
N THR A 141 -7.39 16.35 5.01
CA THR A 141 -6.32 15.65 4.31
C THR A 141 -4.96 16.05 4.85
N ILE A 142 -4.09 15.06 5.04
CA ILE A 142 -2.65 15.22 5.26
C ILE A 142 -1.96 14.77 3.96
N VAL A 143 -1.22 15.66 3.31
CA VAL A 143 -0.42 15.34 2.13
C VAL A 143 1.04 15.13 2.49
N ASP A 144 1.63 14.09 1.95
CA ASP A 144 3.06 13.79 2.14
C ASP A 144 3.60 12.99 0.95
N ALA A 145 4.94 12.97 0.81
CA ALA A 145 5.60 12.24 -0.25
C ALA A 145 6.80 11.43 0.29
N THR A 146 7.06 10.30 -0.35
CA THR A 146 8.21 9.48 -0.02
C THR A 146 8.94 9.01 -1.26
N ILE A 147 10.28 8.95 -1.18
CA ILE A 147 11.14 8.43 -2.25
C ILE A 147 11.15 6.90 -2.16
N ILE A 148 10.96 6.26 -3.31
CA ILE A 148 11.21 4.84 -3.53
C ILE A 148 12.44 4.73 -4.44
N ALA A 149 13.51 4.16 -3.93
CA ALA A 149 14.78 4.10 -4.63
C ALA A 149 14.72 3.11 -5.82
N ALA A 150 15.36 3.48 -6.92
CA ALA A 150 15.57 2.58 -8.06
C ALA A 150 17.07 2.22 -8.20
N PRO A 151 17.38 1.09 -8.85
CA PRO A 151 18.76 0.76 -9.16
C PRO A 151 19.40 1.84 -10.02
N SER A 152 20.54 2.38 -9.57
CA SER A 152 21.31 3.38 -10.30
C SER A 152 22.39 2.78 -11.20
N SER A 153 22.59 1.45 -11.13
CA SER A 153 23.57 0.71 -11.94
C SER A 153 23.13 0.66 -13.40
N THR A 154 24.10 0.75 -14.29
CA THR A 154 23.95 0.52 -15.74
C THR A 154 24.44 -0.85 -16.16
N LYS A 155 24.82 -1.72 -15.20
CA LYS A 155 25.29 -3.10 -15.45
C LYS A 155 24.12 -4.06 -15.71
N ASN A 156 23.28 -3.75 -16.67
CA ASN A 156 22.17 -4.58 -17.13
C ASN A 156 22.29 -4.78 -18.66
N ALA A 157 21.50 -5.68 -19.23
CA ALA A 157 21.55 -5.96 -20.67
C ALA A 157 21.34 -4.72 -21.56
N ALA A 158 20.53 -3.75 -21.09
CA ALA A 158 20.30 -2.49 -21.80
C ALA A 158 21.39 -1.43 -21.55
N GLN A 159 22.37 -1.68 -20.70
CA GLN A 159 23.42 -0.74 -20.24
C GLN A 159 22.88 0.66 -19.86
N ALA A 160 21.62 0.73 -19.42
CA ALA A 160 20.92 1.97 -19.15
C ALA A 160 20.11 1.90 -17.85
N ARG A 161 20.00 3.03 -17.18
CA ARG A 161 19.07 3.20 -16.06
C ARG A 161 17.63 3.22 -16.57
N ASP A 162 16.68 3.03 -15.66
CA ASP A 162 15.27 3.19 -15.99
C ASP A 162 14.99 4.66 -16.41
N PRO A 163 14.53 4.91 -17.66
CA PRO A 163 14.35 6.26 -18.18
C PRO A 163 13.21 7.04 -17.50
N GLU A 164 12.25 6.33 -16.89
CA GLU A 164 11.15 6.96 -16.14
C GLU A 164 11.57 7.42 -14.74
N MET A 165 12.74 6.99 -14.25
CA MET A 165 13.26 7.37 -12.94
C MET A 165 14.22 8.55 -13.05
N LYS A 166 14.23 9.43 -12.04
CA LYS A 166 15.15 10.57 -11.99
C LYS A 166 15.81 10.74 -10.63
N GLN A 167 16.83 11.58 -10.62
CA GLN A 167 17.56 11.92 -9.39
C GLN A 167 16.83 13.03 -8.63
N THR A 168 16.93 12.97 -7.31
CA THR A 168 16.54 14.04 -6.39
C THR A 168 17.50 14.10 -5.21
N ARG A 169 17.60 15.26 -4.58
CA ARG A 169 18.44 15.45 -3.39
C ARG A 169 17.56 15.66 -2.17
N LYS A 170 17.83 14.93 -1.09
CA LYS A 170 17.20 15.15 0.22
C LYS A 170 18.30 15.34 1.26
N GLY A 171 18.41 16.55 1.79
CA GLY A 171 19.57 16.95 2.59
C GLY A 171 20.85 16.86 1.75
N ASN A 172 21.84 16.13 2.24
CA ASN A 172 23.11 15.91 1.54
C ASN A 172 23.16 14.61 0.71
N THR A 173 22.07 13.83 0.70
CA THR A 173 22.02 12.52 0.03
C THR A 173 21.27 12.62 -1.29
N TRP A 174 21.87 12.06 -2.35
CA TRP A 174 21.25 11.88 -3.65
C TRP A 174 20.52 10.56 -3.74
N TYR A 175 19.34 10.60 -4.30
CA TYR A 175 18.50 9.42 -4.58
C TYR A 175 18.18 9.36 -6.06
N PHE A 176 18.17 8.16 -6.62
CA PHE A 176 17.63 7.88 -7.95
C PHE A 176 16.39 6.99 -7.80
N GLY A 177 15.28 7.35 -8.44
CA GLY A 177 14.05 6.59 -8.34
C GLY A 177 12.80 7.39 -8.64
N MET A 178 11.71 7.00 -7.95
CA MET A 178 10.39 7.63 -8.02
C MET A 178 9.97 8.19 -6.67
N LYS A 179 8.96 9.07 -6.68
CA LYS A 179 8.22 9.48 -5.49
C LYS A 179 6.82 8.89 -5.50
N LEU A 180 6.38 8.46 -4.34
CA LEU A 180 4.97 8.23 -4.05
C LEU A 180 4.45 9.42 -3.27
N HIS A 181 3.36 10.00 -3.74
CA HIS A 181 2.63 11.07 -3.08
C HIS A 181 1.32 10.49 -2.56
N VAL A 182 0.97 10.77 -1.32
CA VAL A 182 -0.26 10.28 -0.71
C VAL A 182 -1.05 11.39 -0.05
N GLY A 183 -2.38 11.29 -0.18
CA GLY A 183 -3.35 11.97 0.66
C GLY A 183 -3.87 10.99 1.70
N THR A 184 -3.79 11.35 2.99
CA THR A 184 -4.35 10.56 4.08
C THR A 184 -5.38 11.35 4.85
N ASP A 185 -6.31 10.66 5.50
CA ASP A 185 -7.16 11.31 6.50
C ASP A 185 -6.36 11.78 7.73
N LEU A 186 -7.03 12.46 8.66
CA LEU A 186 -6.40 12.97 9.88
C LEU A 186 -5.94 11.88 10.85
N GLN A 187 -6.22 10.63 10.57
CA GLN A 187 -5.80 9.47 11.34
C GLN A 187 -4.75 8.61 10.60
N GLY A 188 -4.33 9.04 9.39
CA GLY A 188 -3.28 8.42 8.59
C GLY A 188 -3.73 7.27 7.69
N ARG A 189 -5.03 7.17 7.34
CA ARG A 189 -5.54 6.23 6.32
C ARG A 189 -5.44 6.89 4.97
N VAL A 190 -4.91 6.18 4.00
CA VAL A 190 -4.66 6.67 2.65
C VAL A 190 -5.94 6.67 1.84
N HIS A 191 -6.30 7.81 1.25
CA HIS A 191 -7.43 7.94 0.34
C HIS A 191 -7.03 8.30 -1.09
N SER A 192 -5.79 8.80 -1.30
CA SER A 192 -5.26 9.15 -2.63
C SER A 192 -3.80 8.75 -2.75
N VAL A 193 -3.41 8.21 -3.90
CA VAL A 193 -2.03 7.80 -4.20
C VAL A 193 -1.68 8.21 -5.62
N THR A 194 -0.57 8.91 -5.80
CA THR A 194 0.03 9.19 -7.10
C THR A 194 1.52 8.87 -7.11
N ALA A 195 2.08 8.71 -8.30
CA ALA A 195 3.50 8.46 -8.47
C ALA A 195 4.09 9.36 -9.55
N THR A 196 5.32 9.83 -9.30
CA THR A 196 6.09 10.61 -10.25
C THR A 196 7.55 10.18 -10.20
N HIS A 197 8.36 10.58 -11.17
CA HIS A 197 9.81 10.46 -10.98
C HIS A 197 10.29 11.36 -9.83
N ALA A 198 11.39 10.99 -9.19
CA ALA A 198 11.85 11.65 -7.96
C ALA A 198 12.17 13.15 -8.11
N GLY A 199 12.37 13.65 -9.31
CA GLY A 199 12.67 15.07 -9.58
C GLY A 199 11.46 15.99 -9.60
N VAL A 200 10.22 15.46 -9.54
CA VAL A 200 9.00 16.30 -9.53
C VAL A 200 8.83 16.98 -8.17
N ALA A 201 8.43 18.25 -8.16
CA ALA A 201 8.14 18.98 -6.93
C ALA A 201 6.83 18.49 -6.30
N ASP A 202 6.81 18.24 -5.00
CA ASP A 202 5.68 17.61 -4.29
C ASP A 202 4.39 18.44 -4.40
N ILE A 203 4.51 19.77 -4.40
CA ILE A 203 3.37 20.70 -4.51
C ILE A 203 2.57 20.52 -5.81
N THR A 204 3.21 20.08 -6.91
CA THR A 204 2.52 19.87 -8.19
C THR A 204 1.49 18.74 -8.13
N GLN A 205 1.63 17.85 -7.14
CA GLN A 205 0.72 16.72 -6.95
C GLN A 205 -0.43 17.03 -5.99
N LEU A 206 -0.44 18.21 -5.36
CA LEU A 206 -1.47 18.59 -4.39
C LEU A 206 -2.91 18.44 -4.94
N PRO A 207 -3.24 18.88 -6.17
CA PRO A 207 -4.59 18.73 -6.72
C PRO A 207 -5.06 17.26 -6.84
N ALA A 208 -4.14 16.32 -7.08
CA ALA A 208 -4.46 14.90 -7.20
C ALA A 208 -4.57 14.19 -5.85
N LEU A 209 -4.17 14.84 -4.75
CA LEU A 209 -4.16 14.27 -3.41
C LEU A 209 -5.33 14.72 -2.54
N VAL A 210 -6.07 15.76 -2.97
CA VAL A 210 -7.26 16.26 -2.29
C VAL A 210 -8.52 15.71 -2.97
N HIS A 211 -9.59 15.52 -2.22
CA HIS A 211 -10.86 14.98 -2.71
C HIS A 211 -11.98 16.02 -2.82
N GLY A 212 -11.75 17.28 -2.36
CA GLY A 212 -12.68 18.40 -2.49
C GLY A 212 -13.66 18.57 -1.32
N GLU A 213 -13.72 17.64 -0.37
CA GLU A 213 -14.59 17.73 0.82
C GLU A 213 -13.83 18.13 2.11
N GLU A 214 -12.57 18.52 1.94
CA GLU A 214 -11.70 18.88 3.06
C GLU A 214 -12.20 20.14 3.78
N ARG A 215 -12.24 20.08 5.12
CA ARG A 215 -12.34 21.26 5.99
C ARG A 215 -10.96 21.76 6.45
N VAL A 216 -9.94 20.93 6.31
CA VAL A 216 -8.57 21.26 6.70
C VAL A 216 -7.55 20.46 5.89
N LEU A 217 -6.48 21.11 5.48
CA LEU A 217 -5.36 20.53 4.75
C LEU A 217 -4.07 20.69 5.54
N TYR A 218 -3.34 19.60 5.77
CA TYR A 218 -2.01 19.58 6.36
C TYR A 218 -0.97 19.12 5.34
N GLY A 219 0.20 19.73 5.39
CA GLY A 219 1.36 19.35 4.57
C GLY A 219 2.66 19.89 5.16
N ASP A 220 3.76 19.41 4.65
CA ASP A 220 5.07 19.98 5.01
C ASP A 220 5.35 21.28 4.23
N GLN A 221 6.55 21.84 4.43
CA GLN A 221 6.94 23.09 3.75
C GLN A 221 7.08 22.96 2.22
N ALA A 222 7.20 21.74 1.68
CA ALA A 222 7.30 21.52 0.24
C ALA A 222 5.96 21.78 -0.47
N TYR A 223 4.84 21.72 0.26
CA TYR A 223 3.49 22.03 -0.23
C TYR A 223 3.08 23.50 0.04
N TRP A 224 3.97 24.34 0.56
CA TRP A 224 3.63 25.73 0.86
C TRP A 224 3.65 26.61 -0.40
N LYS A 225 2.51 27.23 -0.71
CA LYS A 225 2.37 28.25 -1.74
C LYS A 225 1.27 29.25 -1.34
N ALA A 226 1.54 30.55 -1.45
CA ALA A 226 0.61 31.60 -1.04
C ALA A 226 -0.69 31.60 -1.85
N ALA A 227 -0.60 31.38 -3.16
CA ALA A 227 -1.77 31.30 -4.03
C ALA A 227 -2.68 30.11 -3.69
N ASP A 228 -2.10 28.94 -3.43
CA ASP A 228 -2.86 27.75 -3.05
C ASP A 228 -3.56 27.96 -1.69
N ARG A 229 -2.85 28.60 -0.73
CA ARG A 229 -3.45 28.98 0.54
C ARG A 229 -4.68 29.86 0.34
N GLN A 230 -4.57 30.90 -0.49
CA GLN A 230 -5.69 31.81 -0.77
C GLN A 230 -6.86 31.09 -1.44
N ALA A 231 -6.58 30.19 -2.40
CA ALA A 231 -7.59 29.41 -3.09
C ALA A 231 -8.32 28.45 -2.14
N PHE A 232 -7.61 27.71 -1.27
CA PHE A 232 -8.23 26.81 -0.30
C PHE A 232 -9.01 27.56 0.79
N GLU A 233 -8.46 28.69 1.31
CA GLU A 233 -9.14 29.51 2.31
C GLU A 233 -10.43 30.15 1.74
N ALA A 234 -10.45 30.54 0.45
CA ALA A 234 -11.63 31.02 -0.24
C ALA A 234 -12.74 29.95 -0.37
N GLN A 235 -12.35 28.67 -0.42
CA GLN A 235 -13.28 27.53 -0.41
C GLN A 235 -13.67 27.08 1.02
N GLY A 236 -13.26 27.81 2.06
CA GLY A 236 -13.56 27.48 3.46
C GLY A 236 -12.62 26.40 4.05
N VAL A 237 -11.58 25.99 3.32
CA VAL A 237 -10.62 24.98 3.79
C VAL A 237 -9.53 25.64 4.62
N ARG A 238 -9.34 25.20 5.86
CA ARG A 238 -8.26 25.68 6.74
C ARG A 238 -6.89 25.14 6.25
N TYR A 239 -6.11 26.00 5.60
CA TYR A 239 -4.78 25.67 5.09
C TYR A 239 -3.73 25.61 6.22
N ARG A 240 -3.43 24.40 6.71
CA ARG A 240 -2.51 24.14 7.84
C ARG A 240 -1.17 23.56 7.38
N VAL A 241 -0.75 23.88 6.16
CA VAL A 241 0.57 23.55 5.63
C VAL A 241 1.64 24.34 6.39
N ASN A 242 2.77 23.69 6.71
CA ASN A 242 3.87 24.32 7.42
C ASN A 242 4.42 25.50 6.65
N CYS A 243 4.54 26.67 7.31
CA CYS A 243 5.06 27.87 6.68
C CYS A 243 6.55 27.74 6.36
N ARG A 244 6.94 28.26 5.21
CA ARG A 244 8.31 28.45 4.79
C ARG A 244 8.80 29.84 5.22
N THR A 245 10.11 30.00 5.43
CA THR A 245 10.72 31.33 5.60
C THR A 245 10.63 32.11 4.31
N ALA A 246 10.28 33.39 4.40
CA ALA A 246 10.22 34.27 3.24
C ALA A 246 11.61 34.57 2.64
N ALA A 247 12.66 34.47 3.45
CA ALA A 247 14.04 34.66 3.02
C ALA A 247 14.94 33.52 3.55
N PRO A 248 15.91 33.04 2.74
CA PRO A 248 16.73 31.88 3.07
C PRO A 248 17.49 32.00 4.41
N HIS A 249 17.84 33.23 4.82
CA HIS A 249 18.63 33.48 6.03
C HIS A 249 17.85 34.07 7.22
N LYS A 250 16.50 34.27 7.04
CA LYS A 250 15.68 34.83 8.13
C LYS A 250 14.93 33.69 8.84
N PRO A 251 15.27 33.37 10.08
CA PRO A 251 14.58 32.30 10.80
C PRO A 251 13.10 32.65 11.06
N LEU A 252 12.24 31.67 11.08
CA LEU A 252 10.84 31.85 11.49
C LEU A 252 10.76 32.41 12.91
N SER A 253 9.81 33.34 13.15
CA SER A 253 9.51 33.83 14.49
C SER A 253 9.17 32.70 15.46
N ALA A 254 9.33 32.92 16.76
CA ALA A 254 8.97 31.93 17.78
C ALA A 254 7.53 31.47 17.65
N ARG A 255 6.60 32.40 17.34
CA ARG A 255 5.17 32.11 17.09
C ARG A 255 5.01 31.12 15.92
N TRP A 256 5.62 31.37 14.76
CA TRP A 256 5.51 30.49 13.60
C TRP A 256 6.19 29.14 13.81
N ARG A 257 7.28 29.08 14.57
CA ARG A 257 7.91 27.81 14.97
C ARG A 257 6.96 26.97 15.82
N ALA A 258 6.27 27.59 16.80
CA ALA A 258 5.30 26.92 17.64
C ALA A 258 4.11 26.39 16.83
N ILE A 259 3.57 27.20 15.89
CA ILE A 259 2.49 26.80 14.99
C ILE A 259 2.92 25.62 14.10
N ASN A 260 4.10 25.69 13.47
CA ASN A 260 4.61 24.58 12.65
C ASN A 260 4.82 23.31 13.47
N ARG A 261 5.28 23.40 14.72
CA ARG A 261 5.40 22.25 15.64
C ARG A 261 4.04 21.59 15.91
N ALA A 262 3.01 22.40 16.17
CA ALA A 262 1.66 21.88 16.38
C ALA A 262 1.11 21.19 15.14
N ARG A 263 1.29 21.79 13.95
CA ARG A 263 0.89 21.21 12.66
C ARG A 263 1.64 19.90 12.36
N SER A 264 2.94 19.85 12.65
CA SER A 264 3.76 18.65 12.43
C SER A 264 3.33 17.48 13.30
N ARG A 265 2.80 17.69 14.51
CA ARG A 265 2.23 16.62 15.34
C ARG A 265 1.03 15.93 14.66
N THR A 266 0.15 16.71 14.01
CA THR A 266 -0.97 16.14 13.25
C THR A 266 -0.46 15.44 11.98
N ARG A 267 0.46 16.08 11.23
CA ARG A 267 1.05 15.53 10.02
C ARG A 267 1.75 14.19 10.23
N ALA A 268 2.40 14.01 11.39
CA ALA A 268 3.10 12.75 11.71
C ALA A 268 2.18 11.51 11.64
N ARG A 269 0.85 11.66 11.73
CA ARG A 269 -0.07 10.54 11.54
C ARG A 269 -0.09 10.03 10.11
N GLY A 270 0.13 10.89 9.11
CA GLY A 270 0.27 10.47 7.70
C GLY A 270 1.49 9.57 7.45
N GLU A 271 2.52 9.64 8.33
CA GLU A 271 3.70 8.81 8.23
C GLU A 271 3.45 7.33 8.58
N HIS A 272 2.33 7.01 9.27
CA HIS A 272 2.00 5.63 9.66
C HIS A 272 1.84 4.70 8.46
N ALA A 273 1.16 5.14 7.40
CA ALA A 273 1.00 4.34 6.18
C ALA A 273 2.35 4.06 5.50
N PHE A 274 3.22 5.07 5.42
CA PHE A 274 4.59 4.89 4.90
C PHE A 274 5.42 3.95 5.77
N HIS A 275 5.29 4.02 7.09
CA HIS A 275 5.97 3.09 7.99
C HIS A 275 5.57 1.64 7.69
N VAL A 276 4.27 1.36 7.57
CA VAL A 276 3.78 0.02 7.22
C VAL A 276 4.36 -0.44 5.88
N VAL A 277 4.17 0.35 4.83
CA VAL A 277 4.54 -0.05 3.47
C VAL A 277 6.07 -0.17 3.30
N LYS A 278 6.84 0.79 3.84
CA LYS A 278 8.31 0.82 3.63
C LYS A 278 9.09 0.00 4.65
N ARG A 279 8.71 0.03 5.93
CA ARG A 279 9.48 -0.58 7.01
C ARG A 279 8.99 -1.98 7.34
N LEU A 280 7.68 -2.17 7.49
CA LEU A 280 7.14 -3.49 7.81
C LEU A 280 7.13 -4.41 6.59
N TRP A 281 6.73 -3.89 5.41
CA TRP A 281 6.55 -4.70 4.20
C TRP A 281 7.66 -4.50 3.16
N GLY A 282 8.68 -3.71 3.46
CA GLY A 282 9.94 -3.65 2.70
C GLY A 282 9.87 -2.93 1.34
N PHE A 283 8.80 -2.18 1.01
CA PHE A 283 8.71 -1.45 -0.26
C PHE A 283 9.51 -0.13 -0.20
N ALA A 284 10.82 -0.22 0.01
CA ALA A 284 11.74 0.92 0.01
C ALA A 284 12.46 1.10 -1.33
N LYS A 285 12.44 0.06 -2.19
CA LYS A 285 13.02 0.05 -3.54
C LYS A 285 11.96 -0.42 -4.55
N VAL A 286 12.03 0.13 -5.77
CA VAL A 286 11.20 -0.36 -6.89
C VAL A 286 11.51 -1.82 -7.17
N ARG A 287 10.50 -2.58 -7.54
CA ARG A 287 10.64 -3.98 -7.95
C ARG A 287 10.63 -4.12 -9.47
N TYR A 288 9.85 -3.30 -10.12
CA TYR A 288 9.60 -3.36 -11.55
C TYR A 288 10.24 -2.18 -12.28
N ARG A 289 10.49 -2.32 -13.57
CA ARG A 289 10.88 -1.21 -14.43
C ARG A 289 9.66 -0.37 -14.77
N GLY A 290 9.80 0.96 -14.77
CA GLY A 290 8.74 1.92 -15.04
C GLY A 290 7.93 2.35 -13.80
N ILE A 291 7.29 3.50 -13.89
CA ILE A 291 6.48 4.08 -12.80
C ILE A 291 5.14 3.37 -12.66
N ALA A 292 4.47 3.06 -13.77
CA ALA A 292 3.11 2.51 -13.76
C ALA A 292 2.99 1.19 -12.98
N LYS A 293 3.88 0.22 -13.20
CA LYS A 293 3.89 -1.07 -12.50
C LYS A 293 4.19 -0.93 -11.01
N ASN A 294 5.09 0.00 -10.65
CA ASN A 294 5.40 0.29 -9.25
C ASN A 294 4.28 1.06 -8.57
N LEU A 295 3.53 1.91 -9.29
CA LEU A 295 2.32 2.55 -8.78
C LEU A 295 1.21 1.53 -8.53
N ALA A 296 0.93 0.63 -9.46
CA ALA A 296 -0.04 -0.45 -9.29
C ALA A 296 0.25 -1.27 -8.01
N ARG A 297 1.52 -1.61 -7.79
CA ARG A 297 1.98 -2.23 -6.55
C ARG A 297 1.75 -1.36 -5.33
N ALA A 298 2.13 -0.08 -5.38
CA ALA A 298 1.98 0.86 -4.27
C ALA A 298 0.52 1.03 -3.86
N VAL A 299 -0.39 1.11 -4.82
CA VAL A 299 -1.83 1.23 -4.60
C VAL A 299 -2.36 0.00 -3.87
N SER A 300 -1.99 -1.22 -4.29
CA SER A 300 -2.32 -2.45 -3.57
C SER A 300 -1.77 -2.47 -2.15
N LEU A 301 -0.51 -2.05 -1.97
CA LEU A 301 0.12 -1.97 -0.65
C LEU A 301 -0.61 -0.98 0.27
N PHE A 302 -1.04 0.18 -0.22
CA PHE A 302 -1.78 1.15 0.59
C PHE A 302 -3.21 0.70 0.89
N ALA A 303 -3.89 -0.02 -0.01
CA ALA A 303 -5.17 -0.67 0.29
C ALA A 303 -5.02 -1.63 1.47
N LEU A 304 -4.03 -2.52 1.40
CA LEU A 304 -3.74 -3.48 2.47
C LEU A 304 -3.24 -2.80 3.75
N ALA A 305 -2.47 -1.71 3.65
CA ALA A 305 -2.01 -0.93 4.80
C ALA A 305 -3.18 -0.26 5.53
N ASN A 306 -4.16 0.25 4.81
CA ASN A 306 -5.38 0.78 5.40
C ASN A 306 -6.10 -0.28 6.24
N LEU A 307 -6.34 -1.48 5.68
CA LEU A 307 -6.94 -2.58 6.43
C LEU A 307 -6.10 -2.97 7.66
N TYR A 308 -4.79 -3.05 7.50
CA TYR A 308 -3.86 -3.37 8.59
C TYR A 308 -3.91 -2.35 9.73
N LEU A 309 -3.92 -1.06 9.42
CA LEU A 309 -3.96 0.02 10.42
C LEU A 309 -5.24 -0.01 11.25
N VAL A 310 -6.35 -0.41 10.64
CA VAL A 310 -7.67 -0.43 11.30
C VAL A 310 -8.13 -1.83 11.70
N ARG A 311 -7.34 -2.88 11.47
CA ARG A 311 -7.74 -4.27 11.64
C ARG A 311 -8.35 -4.57 12.99
N ARG A 312 -7.78 -4.01 14.08
CA ARG A 312 -8.32 -4.21 15.44
C ARG A 312 -9.73 -3.65 15.62
N GLN A 313 -10.10 -2.63 14.84
CA GLN A 313 -11.45 -2.04 14.86
C GLN A 313 -12.43 -2.90 14.03
N LEU A 314 -11.92 -3.57 13.00
CA LEU A 314 -12.70 -4.41 12.07
C LEU A 314 -12.86 -5.86 12.56
N LEU A 315 -11.92 -6.35 13.36
CA LEU A 315 -11.95 -7.73 13.87
C LEU A 315 -13.22 -7.99 14.69
N PRO A 316 -13.87 -9.15 14.50
CA PRO A 316 -14.96 -9.59 15.37
C PRO A 316 -14.50 -9.68 16.84
N PRO A 317 -15.39 -9.47 17.82
CA PRO A 317 -15.04 -9.53 19.24
C PRO A 317 -14.34 -10.83 19.66
N GLN A 318 -14.70 -11.94 19.04
CA GLN A 318 -14.12 -13.28 19.29
C GLN A 318 -12.64 -13.42 18.92
N VAL A 319 -12.13 -12.60 18.00
CA VAL A 319 -10.73 -12.62 17.55
C VAL A 319 -9.88 -11.56 18.27
N ARG A 320 -10.52 -10.58 18.94
CA ARG A 320 -9.81 -9.50 19.65
C ARG A 320 -9.07 -9.93 20.91
N GLY A 321 -9.37 -11.10 21.44
CA GLY A 321 -8.93 -11.57 22.76
C GLY A 321 -7.99 -12.78 22.79
N VAL A 322 -7.42 -13.20 21.65
CA VAL A 322 -6.42 -14.29 21.66
C VAL A 322 -5.04 -13.68 21.97
N PRO A 323 -4.47 -13.99 23.15
CA PRO A 323 -3.17 -13.44 23.58
C PRO A 323 -1.98 -13.88 22.72
#